data_7719c8201769f8b6624053942ff81b10
#
_entry.id   7719c8201769f8b6624053942ff81b10
#
_cell.length_a   1.000
_cell.length_b   1.000
_cell.length_c   1.000
_cell.angle_alpha   90.00
_cell.angle_beta   90.00
_cell.angle_gamma   90.00
#
_symmetry.space_group_name_H-M   'P 1'
#
loop_
_entity.id
_entity.type
_entity.pdbx_description
1 polymer ?
#
loop_
_entity_poly.entity_id
_entity_poly.type
_entity_poly.pdbx_seq_one_letter_code
_entity_poly.pdbx_strand_id
1 'polypeptide(L)'
;EMSDNKVRTLFLQSSRSKDRSGGLISDPWYLAEFLLNAHANNMDVVAWYFPKWNAADGEDLERLLALVDFEVLGHKFDGLAVDIEWNDDGLEHQERSSRLVELSKNLRRNLRDRVLGAIVMPPVVTDVINPNFWPEFPWAELQNLYDVWLPMNYWSFRTEEHADPEYYNSENIKLLRRNLQNRDVLVHPIGGVGLADGTALPD
;
A
#
# COMPACT_ATOMS: atom_id res chain seq x y z
N GLU A 1 -7.30 -23.60 1.86
CA GLU A 1 -6.03 -23.49 1.06
C GLU A 1 -5.06 -22.44 1.61
N MET A 2 -5.48 -21.13 1.76
CA MET A 2 -4.58 -20.10 2.31
C MET A 2 -4.15 -20.41 3.76
N SER A 3 -5.08 -20.74 4.63
CA SER A 3 -4.77 -21.09 6.02
C SER A 3 -3.89 -22.34 6.14
N ASP A 4 -4.07 -23.32 5.27
CA ASP A 4 -3.24 -24.53 5.22
C ASP A 4 -1.78 -24.19 4.87
N ASN A 5 -1.57 -23.13 4.08
CA ASN A 5 -0.26 -22.59 3.72
C ASN A 5 0.26 -21.54 4.71
N LYS A 6 -0.33 -21.45 5.91
CA LYS A 6 0.09 -20.55 7.00
C LYS A 6 -0.01 -19.05 6.64
N VAL A 7 -0.85 -18.68 5.67
CA VAL A 7 -1.18 -17.28 5.41
C VAL A 7 -1.91 -16.74 6.64
N ARG A 8 -1.44 -15.62 7.19
CA ARG A 8 -1.99 -15.00 8.39
C ARG A 8 -2.70 -13.69 8.10
N THR A 9 -2.29 -12.99 7.06
CA THR A 9 -2.83 -11.67 6.72
C THR A 9 -3.15 -11.63 5.23
N LEU A 10 -4.33 -11.14 4.90
CA LEU A 10 -4.78 -10.87 3.53
C LEU A 10 -4.80 -9.37 3.30
N PHE A 11 -4.06 -8.89 2.31
CA PHE A 11 -4.16 -7.51 1.83
C PHE A 11 -5.17 -7.47 0.68
N LEU A 12 -6.27 -6.74 0.86
CA LEU A 12 -7.38 -6.73 -0.07
C LEU A 12 -7.65 -5.31 -0.59
N GLN A 13 -7.61 -5.11 -1.92
CA GLN A 13 -8.04 -3.85 -2.51
C GLN A 13 -9.55 -3.66 -2.29
N SER A 14 -9.89 -2.77 -1.38
CA SER A 14 -11.26 -2.64 -0.88
C SER A 14 -11.93 -1.34 -1.30
N SER A 15 -11.18 -0.42 -1.90
CA SER A 15 -11.71 0.79 -2.54
C SER A 15 -10.80 1.23 -3.70
N ARG A 16 -11.38 2.00 -4.61
CA ARG A 16 -10.69 2.57 -5.78
C ARG A 16 -11.19 3.99 -6.01
N SER A 17 -10.42 4.78 -6.73
CA SER A 17 -10.83 6.11 -7.16
C SER A 17 -12.17 6.08 -7.93
N LYS A 18 -12.91 7.18 -7.92
CA LYS A 18 -14.28 7.32 -8.45
C LYS A 18 -14.43 6.87 -9.91
N ASP A 19 -13.45 7.13 -10.74
CA ASP A 19 -13.43 6.72 -12.14
C ASP A 19 -13.34 5.19 -12.34
N ARG A 20 -12.95 4.46 -11.30
CA ARG A 20 -12.86 2.98 -11.29
C ARG A 20 -13.94 2.31 -10.46
N SER A 21 -14.61 3.02 -9.57
CA SER A 21 -15.68 2.49 -8.71
C SER A 21 -16.71 3.57 -8.42
N GLY A 22 -17.97 3.32 -8.73
CA GLY A 22 -19.07 4.25 -8.45
C GLY A 22 -19.40 4.42 -6.96
N GLY A 23 -19.00 3.46 -6.11
CA GLY A 23 -19.20 3.48 -4.66
C GLY A 23 -17.94 3.92 -3.90
N LEU A 24 -18.09 4.30 -2.63
CA LEU A 24 -16.97 4.63 -1.74
C LEU A 24 -16.08 3.42 -1.46
N ILE A 25 -16.66 2.24 -1.43
CA ILE A 25 -15.96 0.96 -1.30
C ILE A 25 -16.27 0.08 -2.51
N SER A 26 -15.43 -0.90 -2.76
CA SER A 26 -15.69 -1.97 -3.72
C SER A 26 -16.95 -2.74 -3.30
N ASP A 27 -17.41 -3.68 -4.11
CA ASP A 27 -18.64 -4.43 -3.82
C ASP A 27 -18.74 -4.84 -2.33
N PRO A 28 -19.65 -4.23 -1.53
CA PRO A 28 -19.74 -4.48 -0.09
C PRO A 28 -20.06 -5.93 0.26
N TRP A 29 -20.78 -6.64 -0.60
CA TRP A 29 -21.14 -8.05 -0.38
C TRP A 29 -19.92 -8.95 -0.50
N TYR A 30 -19.09 -8.74 -1.52
CA TYR A 30 -17.82 -9.44 -1.66
C TYR A 30 -16.86 -9.13 -0.51
N LEU A 31 -16.74 -7.87 -0.12
CA LEU A 31 -15.91 -7.48 1.02
C LEU A 31 -16.38 -8.15 2.32
N ALA A 32 -17.68 -8.19 2.56
CA ALA A 32 -18.25 -8.88 3.72
C ALA A 32 -17.93 -10.37 3.71
N GLU A 33 -18.12 -11.04 2.57
CA GLU A 33 -17.83 -12.47 2.42
C GLU A 33 -16.34 -12.77 2.65
N PHE A 34 -15.43 -11.98 2.05
CA PHE A 34 -13.99 -12.14 2.27
C PHE A 34 -13.61 -11.94 3.73
N LEU A 35 -14.10 -10.88 4.36
CA LEU A 35 -13.79 -10.55 5.75
C LEU A 35 -14.25 -11.65 6.71
N LEU A 36 -15.50 -12.09 6.58
CA LEU A 36 -16.04 -13.14 7.43
C LEU A 36 -15.32 -14.48 7.24
N ASN A 37 -15.04 -14.86 6.00
CA ASN A 37 -14.31 -16.10 5.70
C ASN A 37 -12.86 -16.05 6.18
N ALA A 38 -12.16 -14.92 6.04
CA ALA A 38 -10.81 -14.75 6.53
C ALA A 38 -10.76 -14.90 8.06
N HIS A 39 -11.62 -14.17 8.77
CA HIS A 39 -11.70 -14.24 10.23
C HIS A 39 -12.09 -15.63 10.74
N ALA A 40 -13.00 -16.31 10.06
CA ALA A 40 -13.37 -17.72 10.38
C ALA A 40 -12.16 -18.68 10.21
N ASN A 41 -11.16 -18.30 9.44
CA ASN A 41 -9.91 -19.07 9.25
C ASN A 41 -8.70 -18.47 9.99
N ASN A 42 -8.92 -17.61 10.98
CA ASN A 42 -7.89 -16.94 11.78
C ASN A 42 -6.88 -16.15 10.91
N MET A 43 -7.37 -15.48 9.89
CA MET A 43 -6.59 -14.57 9.06
C MET A 43 -7.06 -13.13 9.27
N ASP A 44 -6.12 -12.22 9.46
CA ASP A 44 -6.37 -10.79 9.47
C ASP A 44 -6.59 -10.26 8.06
N VAL A 45 -7.42 -9.21 7.91
CA VAL A 45 -7.67 -8.55 6.62
C VAL A 45 -7.27 -7.08 6.71
N VAL A 46 -6.28 -6.70 5.92
CA VAL A 46 -5.88 -5.30 5.72
C VAL A 46 -6.52 -4.79 4.43
N ALA A 47 -7.43 -3.83 4.57
CA ALA A 47 -8.01 -3.16 3.42
C ALA A 47 -7.04 -2.15 2.84
N TRP A 48 -6.93 -2.05 1.52
CA TRP A 48 -6.13 -1.01 0.93
C TRP A 48 -6.85 -0.22 -0.16
N TYR A 49 -6.42 1.04 -0.33
CA TYR A 49 -6.95 2.02 -1.25
C TYR A 49 -5.83 2.65 -2.08
N PHE A 50 -6.14 2.90 -3.34
CA PHE A 50 -5.25 3.51 -4.31
C PHE A 50 -5.70 4.94 -4.63
N PRO A 51 -5.11 5.98 -4.01
CA PRO A 51 -5.43 7.38 -4.27
C PRO A 51 -4.86 7.85 -5.60
N LYS A 52 -5.49 8.88 -6.16
CA LYS A 52 -5.05 9.54 -7.39
C LYS A 52 -4.61 10.99 -7.19
N TRP A 53 -4.49 11.48 -6.00
CA TRP A 53 -4.02 12.81 -5.56
C TRP A 53 -4.71 14.02 -6.20
N ASN A 54 -5.22 13.92 -7.45
CA ASN A 54 -5.98 14.94 -8.15
C ASN A 54 -7.50 14.79 -7.99
N ALA A 55 -7.95 13.87 -7.15
CA ALA A 55 -9.35 13.73 -6.80
C ALA A 55 -9.91 15.02 -6.19
N ALA A 56 -11.21 15.21 -6.28
CA ALA A 56 -11.89 16.34 -5.63
C ALA A 56 -11.54 16.37 -4.14
N ASP A 57 -11.48 17.57 -3.57
CA ASP A 57 -11.07 17.79 -2.19
C ASP A 57 -11.83 16.86 -1.23
N GLY A 58 -11.07 16.03 -0.52
CA GLY A 58 -11.58 15.08 0.46
C GLY A 58 -12.04 13.72 -0.07
N GLU A 59 -12.12 13.48 -1.36
CA GLU A 59 -12.61 12.19 -1.90
C GLU A 59 -11.75 11.01 -1.44
N ASP A 60 -10.42 11.12 -1.51
CA ASP A 60 -9.52 10.05 -1.07
C ASP A 60 -9.71 9.75 0.43
N LEU A 61 -9.87 10.79 1.25
CA LEU A 61 -10.13 10.62 2.68
C LEU A 61 -11.49 9.98 2.94
N GLU A 62 -12.55 10.42 2.25
CA GLU A 62 -13.90 9.86 2.39
C GLU A 62 -13.90 8.35 2.10
N ARG A 63 -13.22 7.91 1.04
CA ARG A 63 -13.08 6.50 0.68
C ARG A 63 -12.33 5.69 1.73
N LEU A 64 -11.24 6.23 2.24
CA LEU A 64 -10.47 5.60 3.31
C LEU A 64 -11.28 5.51 4.61
N LEU A 65 -12.02 6.55 4.97
CA LEU A 65 -12.91 6.54 6.15
C LEU A 65 -14.07 5.54 5.99
N ALA A 66 -14.60 5.38 4.79
CA ALA A 66 -15.59 4.34 4.52
C ALA A 66 -15.05 2.92 4.78
N LEU A 67 -13.76 2.68 4.51
CA LEU A 67 -13.10 1.40 4.89
C LEU A 67 -12.90 1.28 6.40
N VAL A 68 -12.56 2.38 7.08
CA VAL A 68 -12.45 2.41 8.56
C VAL A 68 -13.76 2.04 9.23
N ASP A 69 -14.86 2.53 8.68
CA ASP A 69 -16.21 2.36 9.24
C ASP A 69 -16.91 1.08 8.76
N PHE A 70 -16.33 0.39 7.76
CA PHE A 70 -16.91 -0.85 7.26
C PHE A 70 -16.98 -1.91 8.34
N GLU A 71 -18.19 -2.41 8.57
CA GLU A 71 -18.47 -3.45 9.57
C GLU A 71 -19.56 -4.40 9.07
N VAL A 72 -19.35 -5.68 9.30
CA VAL A 72 -20.33 -6.72 9.02
C VAL A 72 -20.37 -7.71 10.18
N LEU A 73 -21.55 -7.91 10.80
CA LEU A 73 -21.75 -8.83 11.92
C LEU A 73 -20.72 -8.65 13.08
N GLY A 74 -20.29 -7.43 13.32
CA GLY A 74 -19.28 -7.09 14.34
C GLY A 74 -17.82 -7.26 13.88
N HIS A 75 -17.58 -7.71 12.65
CA HIS A 75 -16.26 -7.82 12.06
C HIS A 75 -15.88 -6.55 11.29
N LYS A 76 -14.64 -6.10 11.48
CA LYS A 76 -14.03 -4.94 10.79
C LYS A 76 -12.70 -5.36 10.17
N PHE A 77 -12.19 -4.56 9.25
CA PHE A 77 -10.81 -4.72 8.79
C PHE A 77 -9.82 -4.52 9.95
N ASP A 78 -8.80 -5.37 10.02
CA ASP A 78 -7.78 -5.35 11.09
C ASP A 78 -6.76 -4.21 10.90
N GLY A 79 -6.59 -3.76 9.66
CA GLY A 79 -5.73 -2.64 9.32
C GLY A 79 -6.14 -1.97 8.02
N LEU A 80 -5.51 -0.83 7.76
CA LEU A 80 -5.61 -0.14 6.47
C LEU A 80 -4.24 0.01 5.84
N ALA A 81 -4.21 0.12 4.49
CA ALA A 81 -3.03 0.54 3.77
C ALA A 81 -3.38 1.54 2.65
N VAL A 82 -2.45 2.45 2.39
CA VAL A 82 -2.53 3.43 1.29
C VAL A 82 -1.50 3.03 0.25
N ASP A 83 -1.94 2.90 -1.00
CA ASP A 83 -1.08 2.58 -2.13
C ASP A 83 -0.54 3.88 -2.76
N ILE A 84 0.74 4.16 -2.48
CA ILE A 84 1.39 5.44 -2.75
C ILE A 84 2.30 5.29 -3.97
N GLU A 85 1.71 5.18 -5.15
CA GLU A 85 2.48 5.03 -6.39
C GLU A 85 2.04 5.96 -7.53
N TRP A 86 0.80 6.47 -7.50
CA TRP A 86 0.27 7.25 -8.62
C TRP A 86 0.97 8.59 -8.79
N ASN A 87 1.54 8.83 -9.96
CA ASN A 87 2.26 10.07 -10.30
C ASN A 87 1.82 10.71 -11.62
N ASP A 88 0.85 10.11 -12.33
CA ASP A 88 0.26 10.64 -13.58
C ASP A 88 -1.07 11.36 -13.26
N ASP A 89 -0.99 12.38 -12.44
CA ASP A 89 -2.12 13.15 -11.90
C ASP A 89 -2.16 14.60 -12.41
N GLY A 90 -1.14 14.99 -13.17
CA GLY A 90 -0.98 16.37 -13.66
C GLY A 90 -0.55 17.38 -12.59
N LEU A 91 -0.21 16.90 -11.38
CA LEU A 91 0.28 17.73 -10.28
C LEU A 91 1.81 17.84 -10.28
N GLU A 92 2.29 19.01 -9.85
CA GLU A 92 3.70 19.12 -9.49
C GLU A 92 4.00 18.23 -8.27
N HIS A 93 5.19 17.62 -8.23
CA HIS A 93 5.56 16.66 -7.19
C HIS A 93 5.48 17.23 -5.77
N GLN A 94 5.75 18.52 -5.57
CA GLN A 94 5.59 19.18 -4.26
C GLN A 94 4.13 19.26 -3.82
N GLU A 95 3.21 19.55 -4.74
CA GLU A 95 1.78 19.58 -4.45
C GLU A 95 1.27 18.17 -4.14
N ARG A 96 1.66 17.17 -4.94
CA ARG A 96 1.36 15.75 -4.68
C ARG A 96 1.84 15.32 -3.31
N SER A 97 3.08 15.64 -2.95
CA SER A 97 3.66 15.34 -1.63
C SER A 97 2.88 16.01 -0.50
N SER A 98 2.45 17.27 -0.70
CA SER A 98 1.64 17.99 0.29
C SER A 98 0.29 17.32 0.51
N ARG A 99 -0.40 16.91 -0.57
CA ARG A 99 -1.68 16.19 -0.50
C ARG A 99 -1.54 14.83 0.18
N LEU A 100 -0.48 14.09 -0.14
CA LEU A 100 -0.16 12.81 0.52
C LEU A 100 0.03 12.99 2.03
N VAL A 101 0.83 13.97 2.44
CA VAL A 101 1.09 14.25 3.86
C VAL A 101 -0.18 14.67 4.59
N GLU A 102 -1.01 15.52 3.98
CA GLU A 102 -2.29 15.94 4.55
C GLU A 102 -3.26 14.77 4.71
N LEU A 103 -3.44 13.96 3.65
CA LEU A 103 -4.25 12.75 3.69
C LEU A 103 -3.80 11.82 4.80
N SER A 104 -2.49 11.55 4.88
CA SER A 104 -1.89 10.66 5.89
C SER A 104 -2.12 11.17 7.32
N LYS A 105 -1.96 12.47 7.56
CA LYS A 105 -2.24 13.09 8.87
C LYS A 105 -3.72 12.99 9.24
N ASN A 106 -4.61 13.24 8.29
CA ASN A 106 -6.06 13.14 8.51
C ASN A 106 -6.46 11.69 8.80
N LEU A 107 -5.93 10.75 8.01
CA LEU A 107 -6.21 9.34 8.20
C LEU A 107 -5.71 8.83 9.55
N ARG A 108 -4.47 9.14 9.94
CA ARG A 108 -3.90 8.75 11.25
C ARG A 108 -4.74 9.25 12.42
N ARG A 109 -5.25 10.48 12.36
CA ARG A 109 -6.13 11.03 13.41
C ARG A 109 -7.42 10.23 13.57
N ASN A 110 -7.97 9.70 12.49
CA ASN A 110 -9.20 8.91 12.49
C ASN A 110 -8.97 7.43 12.84
N LEU A 111 -7.83 6.87 12.46
CA LEU A 111 -7.49 5.48 12.75
C LEU A 111 -7.10 5.24 14.21
N ARG A 112 -6.62 6.27 14.91
CA ARG A 112 -6.09 6.15 16.28
C ARG A 112 -5.01 5.06 16.36
N ASP A 113 -5.28 3.97 17.07
CA ASP A 113 -4.34 2.87 17.33
C ASP A 113 -4.39 1.73 16.31
N ARG A 114 -5.19 1.87 15.23
CA ARG A 114 -5.26 0.85 14.18
C ARG A 114 -4.02 0.90 13.29
N VAL A 115 -3.59 -0.27 12.83
CA VAL A 115 -2.44 -0.41 11.94
C VAL A 115 -2.69 0.29 10.60
N LEU A 116 -1.73 1.13 10.20
CA LEU A 116 -1.71 1.82 8.93
C LEU A 116 -0.44 1.45 8.14
N GLY A 117 -0.64 0.88 6.96
CA GLY A 117 0.42 0.51 6.03
C GLY A 117 0.64 1.54 4.94
N ALA A 118 1.89 1.75 4.54
CA ALA A 118 2.27 2.48 3.34
C ALA A 118 2.76 1.51 2.27
N ILE A 119 1.98 1.28 1.24
CA ILE A 119 2.41 0.57 0.03
C ILE A 119 3.12 1.61 -0.83
N VAL A 120 4.39 1.39 -1.15
CA VAL A 120 5.22 2.39 -1.83
C VAL A 120 6.01 1.78 -2.98
N MET A 121 6.37 2.64 -3.94
CA MET A 121 7.35 2.26 -4.95
C MET A 121 8.65 1.82 -4.28
N PRO A 122 9.33 0.77 -4.81
CA PRO A 122 10.57 0.31 -4.21
C PRO A 122 11.66 1.39 -4.30
N PRO A 123 12.36 1.70 -3.21
CA PRO A 123 13.40 2.74 -3.22
C PRO A 123 14.52 2.55 -4.25
N VAL A 124 14.83 1.32 -4.64
CA VAL A 124 15.75 1.09 -5.78
C VAL A 124 15.22 1.75 -7.05
N VAL A 125 13.90 1.74 -7.27
CA VAL A 125 13.32 2.43 -8.43
C VAL A 125 13.41 3.93 -8.26
N THR A 126 12.99 4.47 -7.13
CA THR A 126 12.85 5.92 -6.94
C THR A 126 14.17 6.63 -6.65
N ASP A 127 15.15 5.94 -6.08
CA ASP A 127 16.43 6.57 -5.69
C ASP A 127 17.58 6.26 -6.68
N VAL A 128 17.49 5.14 -7.42
CA VAL A 128 18.59 4.65 -8.26
C VAL A 128 18.21 4.61 -9.73
N ILE A 129 17.11 3.90 -10.08
CA ILE A 129 16.75 3.66 -11.47
C ILE A 129 16.08 4.89 -12.10
N ASN A 130 15.13 5.49 -11.42
CA ASN A 130 14.36 6.65 -11.89
C ASN A 130 14.10 7.66 -10.76
N PRO A 131 15.10 8.46 -10.37
CA PRO A 131 14.92 9.47 -9.32
C PRO A 131 13.88 10.56 -9.65
N ASN A 132 13.46 10.65 -10.91
CA ASN A 132 12.41 11.57 -11.33
C ASN A 132 10.99 11.00 -11.20
N PHE A 133 10.84 9.76 -10.71
CA PHE A 133 9.51 9.17 -10.51
C PHE A 133 8.67 9.97 -9.50
N TRP A 134 9.25 10.28 -8.35
CA TRP A 134 8.67 11.14 -7.33
C TRP A 134 9.79 11.86 -6.57
N PRO A 135 10.33 12.95 -7.16
CA PRO A 135 11.40 13.71 -6.52
C PRO A 135 10.96 14.24 -5.15
N GLU A 136 11.89 14.28 -4.21
CA GLU A 136 11.62 14.81 -2.86
C GLU A 136 10.41 14.15 -2.17
N PHE A 137 10.26 12.81 -2.34
CA PHE A 137 9.22 12.06 -1.64
C PHE A 137 9.28 12.35 -0.12
N PRO A 138 8.16 12.66 0.55
CA PRO A 138 8.15 13.25 1.90
C PRO A 138 8.36 12.21 3.01
N TRP A 139 9.48 11.48 2.96
CA TRP A 139 9.81 10.42 3.92
C TRP A 139 9.79 10.89 5.36
N ALA A 140 10.35 12.08 5.63
CA ALA A 140 10.47 12.63 6.97
C ALA A 140 9.10 12.95 7.60
N GLU A 141 8.17 13.46 6.82
CA GLU A 141 6.83 13.81 7.25
C GLU A 141 5.96 12.57 7.48
N LEU A 142 6.23 11.50 6.71
CA LEU A 142 5.43 10.28 6.72
C LEU A 142 5.91 9.24 7.76
N GLN A 143 7.18 9.28 8.17
CA GLN A 143 7.83 8.23 8.96
C GLN A 143 7.09 7.85 10.25
N ASN A 144 6.39 8.81 10.89
CA ASN A 144 5.65 8.61 12.13
C ASN A 144 4.13 8.46 11.92
N LEU A 145 3.68 8.45 10.68
CA LEU A 145 2.26 8.33 10.34
C LEU A 145 1.87 6.89 9.98
N TYR A 146 2.84 6.09 9.56
CA TYR A 146 2.65 4.70 9.14
C TYR A 146 3.36 3.73 10.09
N ASP A 147 2.71 2.61 10.37
CA ASP A 147 3.23 1.56 11.27
C ASP A 147 4.06 0.53 10.53
N VAL A 148 3.71 0.25 9.26
CA VAL A 148 4.38 -0.73 8.41
C VAL A 148 4.54 -0.20 6.99
N TRP A 149 5.69 -0.50 6.39
CA TRP A 149 6.02 -0.10 5.04
C TRP A 149 6.08 -1.32 4.12
N LEU A 150 5.39 -1.23 2.99
CA LEU A 150 5.22 -2.34 2.05
C LEU A 150 5.78 -1.94 0.67
N PRO A 151 7.11 -1.95 0.48
CA PRO A 151 7.67 -1.65 -0.83
C PRO A 151 7.29 -2.73 -1.86
N MET A 152 6.88 -2.31 -3.05
CA MET A 152 6.49 -3.19 -4.16
C MET A 152 7.74 -3.76 -4.86
N ASN A 153 8.37 -4.72 -4.22
CA ASN A 153 9.63 -5.31 -4.65
C ASN A 153 9.45 -6.34 -5.77
N TYR A 154 8.86 -5.94 -6.88
CA TYR A 154 8.65 -6.79 -8.06
C TYR A 154 9.96 -6.99 -8.82
N TRP A 155 10.87 -7.79 -8.25
CA TRP A 155 12.18 -8.13 -8.81
C TRP A 155 12.09 -8.76 -10.21
N SER A 156 11.04 -9.53 -10.48
CA SER A 156 10.81 -10.17 -11.78
C SER A 156 10.61 -9.18 -12.94
N PHE A 157 10.35 -7.91 -12.65
CA PHE A 157 10.26 -6.82 -13.63
C PHE A 157 11.59 -6.09 -13.81
N ARG A 158 12.67 -6.60 -13.26
CA ARG A 158 13.99 -6.00 -13.28
C ARG A 158 14.96 -6.80 -14.14
N THR A 159 16.10 -6.20 -14.42
CA THR A 159 17.19 -6.79 -15.20
C THR A 159 18.49 -6.76 -14.41
N GLU A 160 19.49 -7.46 -14.88
CA GLU A 160 20.83 -7.52 -14.29
C GLU A 160 20.81 -7.90 -12.80
N GLU A 161 21.57 -7.22 -11.97
CA GLU A 161 21.63 -7.50 -10.54
C GLU A 161 20.31 -7.29 -9.81
N HIS A 162 19.45 -6.40 -10.31
CA HIS A 162 18.14 -6.14 -9.73
C HIS A 162 17.10 -7.26 -10.03
N ALA A 163 17.40 -8.19 -10.91
CA ALA A 163 16.58 -9.37 -11.15
C ALA A 163 16.83 -10.49 -10.11
N ASP A 164 17.88 -10.36 -9.29
CA ASP A 164 18.09 -11.25 -8.15
C ASP A 164 17.15 -10.89 -6.99
N PRO A 165 16.27 -11.82 -6.54
CA PRO A 165 15.27 -11.52 -5.53
C PRO A 165 15.87 -11.19 -4.16
N GLU A 166 16.97 -11.81 -3.77
CA GLU A 166 17.62 -11.55 -2.47
C GLU A 166 18.28 -10.18 -2.46
N TYR A 167 19.05 -9.89 -3.49
CA TYR A 167 19.71 -8.60 -3.66
C TYR A 167 18.67 -7.46 -3.71
N TYR A 168 17.66 -7.58 -4.58
CA TYR A 168 16.66 -6.54 -4.77
C TYR A 168 15.86 -6.25 -3.51
N ASN A 169 15.44 -7.30 -2.77
CA ASN A 169 14.72 -7.14 -1.52
C ASN A 169 15.60 -6.49 -0.43
N SER A 170 16.82 -6.97 -0.27
CA SER A 170 17.73 -6.44 0.76
C SER A 170 18.11 -4.98 0.52
N GLU A 171 18.37 -4.60 -0.73
CA GLU A 171 18.72 -3.22 -1.07
C GLU A 171 17.52 -2.27 -0.90
N ASN A 172 16.31 -2.67 -1.29
CA ASN A 172 15.11 -1.88 -1.06
C ASN A 172 14.85 -1.65 0.44
N ILE A 173 14.99 -2.67 1.28
CA ILE A 173 14.82 -2.53 2.73
C ILE A 173 15.87 -1.57 3.32
N LYS A 174 17.11 -1.69 2.89
CA LYS A 174 18.20 -0.83 3.33
C LYS A 174 17.96 0.63 2.95
N LEU A 175 17.60 0.90 1.70
CA LEU A 175 17.29 2.23 1.20
C LEU A 175 16.07 2.83 1.91
N LEU A 176 15.01 2.05 2.09
CA LEU A 176 13.80 2.46 2.81
C LEU A 176 14.13 2.91 4.24
N ARG A 177 14.88 2.08 4.98
CA ARG A 177 15.30 2.41 6.35
C ARG A 177 16.19 3.66 6.42
N ARG A 178 17.05 3.86 5.42
CA ARG A 178 17.84 5.07 5.27
C ARG A 178 16.96 6.30 5.05
N ASN A 179 16.00 6.23 4.13
CA ASN A 179 15.12 7.33 3.79
C ASN A 179 14.22 7.72 4.96
N LEU A 180 13.73 6.73 5.71
CA LEU A 180 12.95 6.93 6.93
C LEU A 180 13.81 7.30 8.16
N GLN A 181 15.13 7.26 8.06
CA GLN A 181 16.07 7.46 9.19
C GLN A 181 15.74 6.58 10.41
N ASN A 182 15.15 5.41 10.15
CA ASN A 182 14.71 4.47 11.18
C ASN A 182 15.11 3.03 10.79
N ARG A 183 16.02 2.42 11.56
CA ARG A 183 16.53 1.06 11.31
C ARG A 183 15.54 -0.03 11.72
N ASP A 184 14.65 0.30 12.65
CA ASP A 184 13.73 -0.65 13.27
C ASP A 184 12.32 -0.61 12.68
N VAL A 185 12.11 0.21 11.63
CA VAL A 185 10.82 0.30 10.97
C VAL A 185 10.39 -1.08 10.44
N LEU A 186 9.11 -1.40 10.65
CA LEU A 186 8.53 -2.64 10.16
C LEU A 186 8.38 -2.58 8.64
N VAL A 187 8.89 -3.61 7.96
CA VAL A 187 8.86 -3.70 6.50
C VAL A 187 8.30 -5.05 6.09
N HIS A 188 7.28 -5.03 5.25
CA HIS A 188 6.69 -6.20 4.60
C HIS A 188 6.84 -6.05 3.07
N PRO A 189 7.92 -6.51 2.45
CA PRO A 189 8.09 -6.39 1.01
C PRO A 189 6.99 -7.16 0.25
N ILE A 190 6.45 -6.53 -0.79
CA ILE A 190 5.50 -7.15 -1.70
C ILE A 190 6.29 -7.74 -2.87
N GLY A 191 6.37 -9.07 -2.93
CA GLY A 191 6.97 -9.79 -4.06
C GLY A 191 5.99 -10.01 -5.20
N GLY A 192 6.50 -10.34 -6.38
CA GLY A 192 5.71 -10.75 -7.53
C GLY A 192 6.17 -12.12 -8.05
N VAL A 193 5.23 -12.86 -8.60
CA VAL A 193 5.47 -14.20 -9.19
C VAL A 193 5.18 -14.22 -10.70
N GLY A 194 5.16 -13.06 -11.33
CA GLY A 194 4.92 -12.91 -12.75
C GLY A 194 6.01 -12.10 -13.45
N LEU A 195 6.08 -12.19 -14.76
CA LEU A 195 6.91 -11.34 -15.61
C LEU A 195 6.16 -10.07 -16.01
N ALA A 196 6.88 -9.06 -16.48
CA ALA A 196 6.31 -7.77 -16.92
C ALA A 196 5.29 -7.90 -18.06
N ASP A 197 5.37 -8.97 -18.84
CA ASP A 197 4.43 -9.31 -19.90
C ASP A 197 3.17 -10.04 -19.42
N GLY A 198 3.03 -10.26 -18.10
CA GLY A 198 1.91 -10.95 -17.49
C GLY A 198 2.02 -12.48 -17.47
N THR A 199 3.13 -13.05 -17.92
CA THR A 199 3.35 -14.49 -17.79
C THR A 199 3.77 -14.87 -16.38
N ALA A 200 3.38 -16.06 -15.90
CA ALA A 200 3.88 -16.59 -14.66
C ALA A 200 5.37 -16.98 -14.79
N LEU A 201 6.12 -16.85 -13.70
CA LEU A 201 7.46 -17.41 -13.63
C LEU A 201 7.37 -18.94 -13.74
N PRO A 202 8.32 -19.60 -14.43
CA PRO A 202 8.38 -21.05 -14.42
C PRO A 202 8.61 -21.57 -12.99
N ASP A 203 8.05 -22.74 -12.71
CA ASP A 203 8.20 -23.46 -11.43
C ASP A 203 9.67 -23.82 -11.13
#